data_e0622e43a654f6bb89e75552d389329f
#
_entry.id   e0622e43a654f6bb89e75552d389329f
#
_cell.length_a   1.000
_cell.length_b   1.000
_cell.length_c   1.000
_cell.angle_alpha   90.00
_cell.angle_beta   90.00
_cell.angle_gamma   90.00
#
_symmetry.space_group_name_H-M   'P 1'
#
loop_
_entity.id
_entity.type
_entity.pdbx_description
1 polymer ?
#
loop_
_entity_poly.entity_id
_entity_poly.type
_entity_poly.pdbx_seq_one_letter_code
_entity_poly.pdbx_strand_id
1 'polypeptide(L)'
;MKMRKVVSILLVAAMTIGMVTGCGNSSGKKTAKSDAKGKVYYLNFKPEQDEQWQELAEQYTDETGVPVTVLTAASGEYEKTLKSEMAKTDAPTLFQVNGPVGLASWKDYCYDLKDSDIAKELTDDDFALMDGDKMAGIAYVVESYGIIYNKELLKKAGYS
;
A
#
# COMPACT_ATOMS: atom_id res chain seq x y z
N MET A 1 27.70 -2.19 -55.19
CA MET A 1 26.51 -2.47 -54.32
C MET A 1 26.73 -3.57 -53.27
N LYS A 2 27.82 -4.33 -53.25
CA LYS A 2 28.13 -5.41 -52.30
C LYS A 2 28.87 -4.95 -51.03
N MET A 3 29.66 -3.88 -51.08
CA MET A 3 30.42 -3.39 -49.91
C MET A 3 29.58 -2.65 -48.86
N ARG A 4 28.50 -1.97 -49.26
CA ARG A 4 27.61 -1.26 -48.33
C ARG A 4 26.85 -2.20 -47.40
N LYS A 5 26.50 -3.40 -47.86
CA LYS A 5 25.79 -4.40 -47.05
C LYS A 5 26.71 -5.09 -46.03
N VAL A 6 27.98 -5.26 -46.31
CA VAL A 6 28.96 -5.85 -45.40
C VAL A 6 29.31 -4.88 -44.27
N VAL A 7 29.43 -3.61 -44.54
CA VAL A 7 29.69 -2.56 -43.53
C VAL A 7 28.52 -2.43 -42.56
N SER A 8 27.26 -2.51 -43.07
CA SER A 8 26.07 -2.49 -42.17
C SER A 8 25.94 -3.66 -41.25
N ILE A 9 26.35 -4.87 -41.70
CA ILE A 9 26.31 -6.08 -40.87
C ILE A 9 27.42 -6.04 -39.80
N LEU A 10 28.59 -5.50 -40.11
CA LEU A 10 29.68 -5.32 -39.15
C LEU A 10 29.37 -4.25 -38.08
N LEU A 11 28.61 -3.20 -38.41
CA LEU A 11 28.18 -2.19 -37.44
C LEU A 11 27.13 -2.72 -36.44
N VAL A 12 26.24 -3.59 -36.89
CA VAL A 12 25.25 -4.24 -36.00
C VAL A 12 25.89 -5.24 -35.06
N ALA A 13 26.90 -5.99 -35.52
CA ALA A 13 27.64 -6.93 -34.68
C ALA A 13 28.52 -6.26 -33.62
N ALA A 14 29.00 -5.02 -33.86
CA ALA A 14 29.80 -4.25 -32.90
C ALA A 14 28.97 -3.66 -31.74
N MET A 15 27.65 -3.44 -31.94
CA MET A 15 26.77 -2.91 -30.88
C MET A 15 26.25 -3.96 -29.90
N THR A 16 26.34 -5.22 -30.21
CA THR A 16 25.87 -6.30 -29.30
C THR A 16 26.91 -6.80 -28.30
N ILE A 17 28.20 -6.41 -28.44
CA ILE A 17 29.28 -6.82 -27.53
C ILE A 17 29.54 -5.80 -26.41
N GLY A 18 28.95 -4.62 -26.48
CA GLY A 18 29.18 -3.50 -25.53
C GLY A 18 28.34 -3.52 -24.24
N MET A 19 27.46 -4.50 -24.01
CA MET A 19 26.52 -4.48 -22.86
C MET A 19 26.84 -5.47 -21.74
N VAL A 20 28.01 -6.09 -21.69
CA VAL A 20 28.32 -7.13 -20.69
C VAL A 20 29.41 -6.74 -19.70
N THR A 21 30.02 -5.55 -19.78
CA THR A 21 31.04 -5.12 -18.83
C THR A 21 30.72 -3.76 -18.22
N GLY A 22 29.66 -3.73 -17.40
CA GLY A 22 29.30 -2.65 -16.49
C GLY A 22 29.24 -3.19 -15.06
N CYS A 23 30.33 -3.69 -14.50
CA CYS A 23 30.46 -3.88 -13.06
C CYS A 23 30.65 -2.52 -12.42
N GLY A 24 29.58 -1.80 -12.17
CA GLY A 24 29.51 -0.69 -11.23
C GLY A 24 29.15 -1.25 -9.87
N ASN A 25 30.07 -1.18 -8.93
CA ASN A 25 29.91 -1.51 -7.52
C ASN A 25 28.86 -0.57 -6.90
N SER A 26 27.61 -0.98 -6.88
CA SER A 26 26.60 -0.40 -6.01
C SER A 26 26.21 -1.47 -4.99
N SER A 27 26.31 -1.10 -3.74
CA SER A 27 26.00 -1.88 -2.56
C SER A 27 24.76 -2.73 -2.79
N GLY A 28 24.98 -4.04 -2.86
CA GLY A 28 23.94 -5.00 -3.17
C GLY A 28 22.91 -5.00 -2.05
N LYS A 29 21.76 -4.40 -2.30
CA LYS A 29 20.53 -4.78 -1.62
C LYS A 29 20.33 -6.24 -2.04
N LYS A 30 20.63 -7.18 -1.17
CA LYS A 30 20.33 -8.60 -1.38
C LYS A 30 18.83 -8.69 -1.56
N THR A 31 18.36 -8.82 -2.79
CA THR A 31 17.04 -9.35 -3.06
C THR A 31 17.05 -10.77 -2.51
N ALA A 32 16.53 -10.94 -1.31
CA ALA A 32 16.24 -12.25 -0.78
C ALA A 32 15.32 -12.92 -1.81
N LYS A 33 15.76 -13.99 -2.44
CA LYS A 33 14.88 -14.93 -3.13
C LYS A 33 14.04 -15.54 -2.03
N SER A 34 12.87 -14.95 -1.76
CA SER A 34 11.94 -15.53 -0.81
C SER A 34 11.20 -16.64 -1.53
N ASP A 35 11.18 -17.84 -0.96
CA ASP A 35 10.21 -18.87 -1.28
C ASP A 35 8.81 -18.49 -0.79
N ALA A 36 8.61 -17.24 -0.39
CA ALA A 36 7.37 -16.67 0.11
C ALA A 36 6.30 -16.72 -0.98
N LYS A 37 5.19 -17.35 -0.65
CA LYS A 37 4.00 -17.45 -1.51
C LYS A 37 3.20 -16.16 -1.43
N GLY A 38 3.64 -15.10 -2.08
CA GLY A 38 2.89 -13.86 -2.17
C GLY A 38 3.69 -12.60 -1.85
N LYS A 39 3.01 -11.49 -1.84
CA LYS A 39 3.54 -10.16 -1.51
C LYS A 39 2.43 -9.33 -0.90
N VAL A 40 2.79 -8.30 -0.15
CA VAL A 40 1.86 -7.30 0.37
C VAL A 40 2.13 -5.97 -0.33
N TYR A 41 1.06 -5.35 -0.82
CA TYR A 41 1.07 -3.97 -1.28
C TYR A 41 0.06 -3.19 -0.43
N TYR A 42 0.55 -2.34 0.46
CA TYR A 42 -0.26 -1.50 1.33
C TYR A 42 -0.36 -0.08 0.79
N LEU A 43 -1.59 0.38 0.58
CA LEU A 43 -1.86 1.80 0.31
C LEU A 43 -2.17 2.51 1.62
N ASN A 44 -1.19 3.27 2.12
CA ASN A 44 -1.29 3.99 3.39
C ASN A 44 -2.08 5.30 3.25
N PHE A 45 -3.03 5.49 4.17
CA PHE A 45 -3.87 6.66 4.28
C PHE A 45 -3.25 7.80 5.11
N LYS A 46 -2.30 7.49 6.00
CA LYS A 46 -1.74 8.40 7.00
C LYS A 46 -0.34 8.88 6.58
N PRO A 47 -0.21 10.00 5.85
CA PRO A 47 1.10 10.49 5.41
C PRO A 47 2.02 10.86 6.57
N GLU A 48 1.48 11.23 7.73
CA GLU A 48 2.25 11.53 8.94
C GLU A 48 2.94 10.30 9.55
N GLN A 49 2.58 9.10 9.12
CA GLN A 49 3.14 7.83 9.60
C GLN A 49 3.89 7.07 8.49
N ASP A 50 4.23 7.73 7.38
CA ASP A 50 4.88 7.06 6.26
C ASP A 50 6.19 6.38 6.65
N GLU A 51 7.06 7.08 7.39
CA GLU A 51 8.35 6.55 7.82
C GLU A 51 8.19 5.26 8.65
N GLN A 52 7.27 5.26 9.62
CA GLN A 52 7.01 4.10 10.47
C GLN A 52 6.46 2.90 9.67
N TRP A 53 5.62 3.16 8.67
CA TRP A 53 5.12 2.10 7.80
C TRP A 53 6.19 1.53 6.88
N GLN A 54 7.13 2.36 6.38
CA GLN A 54 8.27 1.90 5.60
C GLN A 54 9.20 1.02 6.46
N GLU A 55 9.53 1.46 7.68
CA GLU A 55 10.34 0.69 8.64
C GLU A 55 9.70 -0.65 8.97
N LEU A 56 8.40 -0.67 9.28
CA LEU A 56 7.66 -1.90 9.59
C LEU A 56 7.65 -2.86 8.38
N ALA A 57 7.48 -2.33 7.18
CA ALA A 57 7.51 -3.12 5.94
C ALA A 57 8.87 -3.77 5.70
N GLU A 58 9.97 -3.03 5.95
CA GLU A 58 11.32 -3.57 5.87
C GLU A 58 11.55 -4.66 6.91
N GLN A 59 11.20 -4.40 8.18
CA GLN A 59 11.33 -5.38 9.26
C GLN A 59 10.55 -6.66 8.95
N TYR A 60 9.29 -6.55 8.56
CA TYR A 60 8.47 -7.72 8.24
C TYR A 60 9.04 -8.51 7.05
N THR A 61 9.53 -7.82 6.03
CA THR A 61 10.16 -8.45 4.88
C THR A 61 11.42 -9.21 5.29
N ASP A 62 12.25 -8.63 6.16
CA ASP A 62 13.48 -9.25 6.64
C ASP A 62 13.21 -10.48 7.52
N GLU A 63 12.18 -10.43 8.36
CA GLU A 63 11.82 -11.51 9.27
C GLU A 63 11.12 -12.69 8.57
N THR A 64 10.26 -12.39 7.58
CA THR A 64 9.39 -13.40 6.97
C THR A 64 9.79 -13.82 5.56
N GLY A 65 10.57 -12.97 4.86
CA GLY A 65 10.86 -13.09 3.45
C GLY A 65 9.68 -12.70 2.53
N VAL A 66 8.55 -12.23 3.08
CA VAL A 66 7.41 -11.73 2.30
C VAL A 66 7.66 -10.27 1.90
N PRO A 67 7.76 -9.95 0.61
CA PRO A 67 7.95 -8.58 0.17
C PRO A 67 6.75 -7.70 0.55
N VAL A 68 7.02 -6.57 1.19
CA VAL A 68 6.02 -5.55 1.51
C VAL A 68 6.37 -4.25 0.82
N THR A 69 5.42 -3.69 0.10
CA THR A 69 5.52 -2.35 -0.51
C THR A 69 4.49 -1.45 0.14
N VAL A 70 4.90 -0.28 0.58
CA VAL A 70 4.00 0.75 1.10
C VAL A 70 4.00 1.93 0.13
N LEU A 71 2.83 2.32 -0.34
CA LEU A 71 2.60 3.57 -1.04
C LEU A 71 1.74 4.47 -0.16
N THR A 72 2.24 5.64 0.17
CA THR A 72 1.49 6.61 0.98
C THR A 72 0.82 7.64 0.09
N ALA A 73 -0.49 7.76 0.23
CA ALA A 73 -1.25 8.78 -0.47
C ALA A 73 -1.00 10.16 0.15
N ALA A 74 -0.96 11.20 -0.68
CA ALA A 74 -0.90 12.58 -0.20
C ALA A 74 -2.17 12.94 0.60
N SER A 75 -2.03 13.88 1.53
CA SER A 75 -3.16 14.35 2.36
C SER A 75 -4.35 14.79 1.49
N GLY A 76 -5.52 14.25 1.77
CA GLY A 76 -6.76 14.53 1.03
C GLY A 76 -6.90 13.82 -0.32
N GLU A 77 -5.89 13.08 -0.81
CA GLU A 77 -5.89 12.45 -2.13
C GLU A 77 -6.10 10.92 -2.08
N TYR A 78 -6.39 10.35 -0.90
CA TYR A 78 -6.42 8.91 -0.71
C TYR A 78 -7.39 8.20 -1.68
N GLU A 79 -8.64 8.60 -1.73
CA GLU A 79 -9.67 7.95 -2.57
C GLU A 79 -9.32 8.00 -4.06
N LYS A 80 -8.76 9.11 -4.52
CA LYS A 80 -8.31 9.26 -5.90
C LYS A 80 -7.11 8.36 -6.20
N THR A 81 -6.17 8.29 -5.27
CA THR A 81 -5.00 7.40 -5.36
C THR A 81 -5.45 5.94 -5.35
N LEU A 82 -6.31 5.54 -4.40
CA LEU A 82 -6.85 4.18 -4.33
C LEU A 82 -7.52 3.77 -5.64
N LYS A 83 -8.37 4.62 -6.20
CA LYS A 83 -9.04 4.35 -7.48
C LYS A 83 -8.04 4.16 -8.62
N SER A 84 -6.97 4.95 -8.66
CA SER A 84 -5.92 4.83 -9.66
C SER A 84 -5.10 3.55 -9.49
N GLU A 85 -4.75 3.21 -8.24
CA GLU A 85 -3.94 2.03 -7.93
C GLU A 85 -4.73 0.73 -8.17
N MET A 86 -6.01 0.68 -7.80
CA MET A 86 -6.89 -0.47 -8.03
C MET A 86 -7.13 -0.78 -9.52
N ALA A 87 -6.92 0.20 -10.42
CA ALA A 87 -7.02 -0.01 -11.86
C ALA A 87 -5.76 -0.66 -12.47
N LYS A 88 -4.68 -0.82 -11.71
CA LYS A 88 -3.43 -1.41 -12.19
C LYS A 88 -3.47 -2.93 -12.11
N THR A 89 -2.61 -3.58 -12.90
CA THR A 89 -2.39 -5.04 -12.82
C THR A 89 -1.82 -5.45 -11.45
N ASP A 90 -1.00 -4.59 -10.87
CA ASP A 90 -0.44 -4.74 -9.54
C ASP A 90 -1.16 -3.78 -8.59
N ALA A 91 -2.33 -4.17 -8.15
CA ALA A 91 -3.19 -3.37 -7.28
C ALA A 91 -2.84 -3.59 -5.79
N PRO A 92 -3.16 -2.64 -4.90
CA PRO A 92 -3.05 -2.84 -3.46
C PRO A 92 -3.78 -4.08 -2.97
N THR A 93 -3.09 -4.88 -2.17
CA THR A 93 -3.67 -6.05 -1.49
C THR A 93 -4.16 -5.71 -0.08
N LEU A 94 -3.67 -4.60 0.47
CA LEU A 94 -4.09 -4.04 1.75
C LEU A 94 -4.38 -2.55 1.54
N PHE A 95 -5.60 -2.12 1.86
CA PHE A 95 -6.04 -0.75 1.67
C PHE A 95 -7.09 -0.37 2.72
N GLN A 96 -7.23 0.91 2.98
CA GLN A 96 -8.18 1.42 3.94
C GLN A 96 -9.54 1.70 3.28
N VAL A 97 -10.58 1.31 3.99
CA VAL A 97 -11.98 1.65 3.69
C VAL A 97 -12.49 2.58 4.80
N ASN A 98 -13.00 3.74 4.42
CA ASN A 98 -13.45 4.74 5.37
C ASN A 98 -14.88 4.44 5.86
N GLY A 99 -14.98 3.46 6.76
CA GLY A 99 -16.22 3.06 7.39
C GLY A 99 -17.30 2.57 6.42
N PRO A 100 -18.58 2.55 6.85
CA PRO A 100 -19.69 2.05 6.01
C PRO A 100 -19.88 2.82 4.70
N VAL A 101 -19.59 4.12 4.70
CA VAL A 101 -19.74 4.98 3.49
C VAL A 101 -18.69 4.58 2.43
N GLY A 102 -17.44 4.40 2.84
CA GLY A 102 -16.37 3.93 1.95
C GLY A 102 -16.62 2.49 1.49
N LEU A 103 -17.16 1.64 2.37
CA LEU A 103 -17.48 0.25 2.05
C LEU A 103 -18.45 0.13 0.86
N ALA A 104 -19.44 1.01 0.75
CA ALA A 104 -20.37 1.02 -0.37
C ALA A 104 -19.68 1.08 -1.74
N SER A 105 -18.50 1.71 -1.81
CA SER A 105 -17.70 1.85 -3.03
C SER A 105 -16.70 0.70 -3.24
N TRP A 106 -16.25 0.06 -2.17
CA TRP A 106 -15.10 -0.86 -2.21
C TRP A 106 -15.41 -2.31 -1.82
N LYS A 107 -16.64 -2.63 -1.41
CA LYS A 107 -17.03 -3.96 -0.89
C LYS A 107 -16.73 -5.11 -1.82
N ASP A 108 -16.79 -4.89 -3.14
CA ASP A 108 -16.54 -5.93 -4.13
C ASP A 108 -15.03 -6.29 -4.25
N TYR A 109 -14.17 -5.43 -3.72
CA TYR A 109 -12.72 -5.63 -3.65
C TYR A 109 -12.27 -6.20 -2.29
N CYS A 110 -13.14 -6.19 -1.28
CA CYS A 110 -12.81 -6.69 0.05
C CYS A 110 -12.90 -8.21 0.10
N TYR A 111 -11.92 -8.85 0.71
CA TYR A 111 -11.98 -10.27 1.07
C TYR A 111 -12.88 -10.49 2.28
N ASP A 112 -13.48 -11.67 2.43
CA ASP A 112 -14.19 -12.03 3.65
C ASP A 112 -13.19 -12.45 4.72
N LEU A 113 -13.09 -11.66 5.78
CA LEU A 113 -12.15 -11.88 6.89
C LEU A 113 -12.74 -12.69 8.03
N LYS A 114 -14.01 -13.10 7.97
CA LYS A 114 -14.76 -13.73 9.07
C LYS A 114 -14.04 -14.95 9.67
N ASP A 115 -13.42 -15.77 8.83
CA ASP A 115 -12.71 -16.98 9.26
C ASP A 115 -11.19 -16.79 9.36
N SER A 116 -10.70 -15.55 9.23
CA SER A 116 -9.28 -15.24 9.31
C SER A 116 -8.75 -15.32 10.76
N ASP A 117 -7.44 -15.51 10.90
CA ASP A 117 -6.84 -15.53 12.24
C ASP A 117 -6.92 -14.14 12.89
N ILE A 118 -6.82 -13.06 12.12
CA ILE A 118 -6.95 -11.69 12.67
C ILE A 118 -8.36 -11.42 13.21
N ALA A 119 -9.41 -12.02 12.62
CA ALA A 119 -10.77 -11.87 13.15
C ALA A 119 -10.94 -12.48 14.54
N LYS A 120 -10.17 -13.52 14.87
CA LYS A 120 -10.18 -14.17 16.19
C LYS A 120 -9.51 -13.33 17.28
N GLU A 121 -8.67 -12.37 16.88
CA GLU A 121 -7.95 -11.47 17.79
C GLU A 121 -8.73 -10.18 18.07
N LEU A 122 -9.89 -9.99 17.47
CA LEU A 122 -10.73 -8.82 17.77
C LEU A 122 -11.19 -8.83 19.22
N THR A 123 -10.99 -7.71 19.89
CA THR A 123 -11.40 -7.52 21.29
C THR A 123 -12.82 -7.03 21.43
N ASP A 124 -13.40 -6.51 20.34
CA ASP A 124 -14.77 -6.00 20.29
C ASP A 124 -15.32 -6.12 18.87
N ASP A 125 -16.60 -6.45 18.75
CA ASP A 125 -17.29 -6.55 17.45
C ASP A 125 -17.40 -5.21 16.72
N ASP A 126 -17.31 -4.09 17.43
CA ASP A 126 -17.29 -2.73 16.85
C ASP A 126 -16.07 -2.48 15.96
N PHE A 127 -15.02 -3.31 16.06
CA PHE A 127 -13.86 -3.25 15.16
C PHE A 127 -14.10 -3.98 13.83
N ALA A 128 -15.19 -4.70 13.66
CA ALA A 128 -15.54 -5.38 12.43
C ALA A 128 -16.36 -4.48 11.50
N LEU A 129 -15.92 -4.32 10.27
CA LEU A 129 -16.69 -3.64 9.22
C LEU A 129 -17.46 -4.69 8.40
N MET A 130 -18.78 -4.74 8.60
CA MET A 130 -19.63 -5.75 8.02
C MET A 130 -20.36 -5.29 6.74
N ASP A 131 -20.49 -6.19 5.75
CA ASP A 131 -21.40 -6.10 4.60
C ASP A 131 -22.32 -7.33 4.63
N GLY A 132 -23.45 -7.20 5.31
CA GLY A 132 -24.30 -8.35 5.64
C GLY A 132 -23.56 -9.34 6.54
N ASP A 133 -23.43 -10.60 6.10
CA ASP A 133 -22.72 -11.65 6.85
C ASP A 133 -21.21 -11.68 6.57
N LYS A 134 -20.72 -10.86 5.65
CA LYS A 134 -19.30 -10.76 5.28
C LYS A 134 -18.57 -9.76 6.15
N MET A 135 -17.45 -10.16 6.75
CA MET A 135 -16.52 -9.23 7.40
C MET A 135 -15.59 -8.63 6.36
N ALA A 136 -15.97 -7.46 5.82
CA ALA A 136 -15.28 -6.81 4.71
C ALA A 136 -14.01 -6.06 5.14
N GLY A 137 -13.85 -5.77 6.43
CA GLY A 137 -12.68 -5.09 6.96
C GLY A 137 -12.61 -5.16 8.48
N ILE A 138 -11.47 -4.74 9.01
CA ILE A 138 -11.18 -4.68 10.44
C ILE A 138 -10.57 -3.31 10.73
N ALA A 139 -11.07 -2.65 11.77
CA ALA A 139 -10.49 -1.39 12.23
C ALA A 139 -9.18 -1.65 12.98
N TYR A 140 -8.10 -1.03 12.52
CA TYR A 140 -6.82 -1.01 13.25
C TYR A 140 -6.75 0.15 14.24
N VAL A 141 -7.61 1.16 14.06
CA VAL A 141 -7.77 2.30 14.96
C VAL A 141 -9.20 2.81 14.89
N VAL A 142 -9.73 3.29 16.02
CA VAL A 142 -11.01 4.00 16.08
C VAL A 142 -10.74 5.47 16.38
N GLU A 143 -11.18 6.34 15.49
CA GLU A 143 -11.06 7.78 15.62
C GLU A 143 -12.43 8.40 15.86
N SER A 144 -12.46 9.44 16.67
CA SER A 144 -13.67 10.23 16.93
C SER A 144 -13.45 11.68 16.57
N TYR A 145 -14.48 12.28 15.99
CA TYR A 145 -14.49 13.69 15.64
C TYR A 145 -15.43 14.44 16.58
N GLY A 146 -15.01 15.60 17.00
CA GLY A 146 -15.83 16.44 17.88
C GLY A 146 -15.38 17.90 17.85
N ILE A 147 -16.23 18.77 18.41
CA ILE A 147 -15.91 20.18 18.57
C ILE A 147 -15.33 20.39 19.97
N ILE A 148 -14.06 20.78 20.02
CA ILE A 148 -13.40 21.19 21.25
C ILE A 148 -13.64 22.68 21.42
N TYR A 149 -14.23 23.09 22.55
CA TYR A 149 -14.53 24.47 22.83
C TYR A 149 -14.13 24.88 24.25
N ASN A 150 -13.83 26.17 24.42
CA ASN A 150 -13.55 26.75 25.73
C ASN A 150 -14.87 27.19 26.38
N LYS A 151 -15.30 26.47 27.43
CA LYS A 151 -16.56 26.71 28.13
C LYS A 151 -16.64 28.12 28.70
N GLU A 152 -15.55 28.67 29.26
CA GLU A 152 -15.55 30.01 29.84
C GLU A 152 -15.72 31.11 28.78
N LEU A 153 -15.11 30.91 27.59
CA LEU A 153 -15.30 31.86 26.49
C LEU A 153 -16.72 31.81 25.94
N LEU A 154 -17.31 30.62 25.80
CA LEU A 154 -18.70 30.47 25.37
C LEU A 154 -19.65 31.16 26.36
N LYS A 155 -19.46 30.92 27.65
CA LYS A 155 -20.27 31.56 28.70
C LYS A 155 -20.15 33.09 28.68
N LYS A 156 -18.93 33.64 28.50
CA LYS A 156 -18.71 35.08 28.33
C LYS A 156 -19.40 35.64 27.09
N ALA A 157 -19.53 34.83 26.04
CA ALA A 157 -20.21 35.19 24.80
C ALA A 157 -21.76 34.99 24.87
N GLY A 158 -22.29 34.53 26.02
CA GLY A 158 -23.73 34.34 26.21
C GLY A 158 -24.28 32.99 25.74
N TYR A 159 -23.40 32.03 25.48
CA TYR A 159 -23.82 30.65 25.15
C TYR A 159 -23.68 29.74 26.39
N SER A 160 -24.63 28.83 26.55
CA SER A 160 -24.67 27.83 27.64
C SER A 160 -24.53 26.41 27.12
#